data_7ce837702d052a3627f62b0fd90e2e64
#
_entry.id   7ce837702d052a3627f62b0fd90e2e64
#
_cell.length_a   1.000
_cell.length_b   1.000
_cell.length_c   1.000
_cell.angle_alpha   90.00
_cell.angle_beta   90.00
_cell.angle_gamma   90.00
#
_symmetry.space_group_name_H-M   'P 1'
#
loop_
_entity.id
_entity.type
_entity.pdbx_description
1 polymer ?
#
loop_
_entity_poly.entity_id
_entity_poly.type
_entity_poly.pdbx_seq_one_letter_code
_entity_poly.pdbx_strand_id
1 'polypeptide(L)'
;MNVDEIKQVVQVLAAAIKGLRLYAVNHPATAKQVESLQNGLFGLLQHKKLIKMGLLEGTLFVEDHLFMDEFPAANELATLLESRELIGFEFMAGLSAVEIQSLLNLIHAGGGKGQDFADALASQGVKKIRAVAAEDEDDDQKPRKVYRKALKVVDQIFQDVRMGEIPSSDEAINVVKSMAQLTMTEPHAMMALSMLKDYDNYTFTHSVNVSVLALAVGRACNLTDEQLKTLGLGGLLHDLGKLRIDVDIITKPGRPINLCFLLVLCIQI
;
A
#
# COMPACT_ATOMS: atom_id res chain seq x y z
N MET A 1 -19.07 -3.63 -6.82
CA MET A 1 -18.79 -2.20 -7.08
C MET A 1 -18.15 -2.12 -8.46
N ASN A 2 -18.60 -1.20 -9.32
CA ASN A 2 -18.11 -1.11 -10.70
C ASN A 2 -16.80 -0.32 -10.73
N VAL A 3 -15.77 -0.84 -11.41
CA VAL A 3 -14.44 -0.20 -11.55
C VAL A 3 -14.55 1.16 -12.26
N ASP A 4 -15.47 1.28 -13.23
CA ASP A 4 -15.67 2.54 -13.95
C ASP A 4 -16.25 3.64 -13.05
N GLU A 5 -17.13 3.30 -12.11
CA GLU A 5 -17.65 4.24 -11.10
C GLU A 5 -16.52 4.71 -10.16
N ILE A 6 -15.64 3.82 -9.75
CA ILE A 6 -14.47 4.16 -8.94
C ILE A 6 -13.54 5.11 -9.70
N LYS A 7 -13.20 4.78 -10.95
CA LYS A 7 -12.36 5.63 -11.81
C LYS A 7 -12.98 7.02 -12.00
N GLN A 8 -14.28 7.09 -12.18
CA GLN A 8 -15.01 8.36 -12.32
C GLN A 8 -14.90 9.22 -11.05
N VAL A 9 -15.08 8.63 -9.86
CA VAL A 9 -14.94 9.36 -8.58
C VAL A 9 -13.53 9.90 -8.40
N VAL A 10 -12.51 9.09 -8.67
CA VAL A 10 -11.10 9.50 -8.60
C VAL A 10 -10.82 10.65 -9.56
N GLN A 11 -11.33 10.56 -10.80
CA GLN A 11 -11.15 11.59 -11.82
C GLN A 11 -11.84 12.92 -11.44
N VAL A 12 -13.06 12.86 -10.92
CA VAL A 12 -13.81 14.05 -10.49
C VAL A 12 -13.14 14.70 -9.28
N LEU A 13 -12.68 13.92 -8.31
CA LEU A 13 -11.98 14.45 -7.14
C LEU A 13 -10.66 15.15 -7.54
N ALA A 14 -9.84 14.52 -8.36
CA ALA A 14 -8.61 15.12 -8.86
C ALA A 14 -8.89 16.42 -9.66
N ALA A 15 -9.92 16.40 -10.53
CA ALA A 15 -10.34 17.59 -11.29
C ALA A 15 -10.84 18.71 -10.36
N ALA A 16 -11.58 18.39 -9.30
CA ALA A 16 -12.05 19.39 -8.34
C ALA A 16 -10.89 20.04 -7.61
N ILE A 17 -9.90 19.27 -7.15
CA ILE A 17 -8.69 19.78 -6.49
C ILE A 17 -7.86 20.66 -7.44
N LYS A 18 -7.69 20.23 -8.69
CA LYS A 18 -6.99 21.01 -9.72
C LYS A 18 -7.74 22.30 -10.07
N GLY A 19 -9.06 22.23 -10.13
CA GLY A 19 -9.93 23.37 -10.42
C GLY A 19 -9.78 24.48 -9.38
N LEU A 20 -9.53 24.17 -8.12
CA LEU A 20 -9.31 25.15 -7.05
C LEU A 20 -8.03 25.99 -7.21
N ARG A 21 -7.09 25.55 -8.05
CA ARG A 21 -5.89 26.35 -8.41
C ARG A 21 -6.23 27.46 -9.42
N LEU A 22 -7.33 27.29 -10.17
CA LEU A 22 -7.73 28.18 -11.27
C LEU A 22 -8.96 29.03 -10.93
N TYR A 23 -9.85 28.51 -10.09
CA TYR A 23 -11.15 29.13 -9.77
C TYR A 23 -11.29 29.30 -8.25
N ALA A 24 -11.89 30.40 -7.87
CA ALA A 24 -12.27 30.61 -6.48
C ALA A 24 -13.25 29.51 -6.02
N VAL A 25 -13.21 29.19 -4.73
CA VAL A 25 -14.02 28.15 -4.10
C VAL A 25 -15.53 28.30 -4.38
N ASN A 26 -16.02 29.51 -4.47
CA ASN A 26 -17.44 29.84 -4.74
C ASN A 26 -17.78 29.95 -6.24
N HIS A 27 -16.86 29.56 -7.14
CA HIS A 27 -17.12 29.64 -8.57
C HIS A 27 -18.10 28.55 -9.01
N PRO A 28 -19.04 28.82 -9.95
CA PRO A 28 -20.03 27.83 -10.42
C PRO A 28 -19.40 26.52 -10.95
N ALA A 29 -18.22 26.58 -11.53
CA ALA A 29 -17.49 25.39 -11.97
C ALA A 29 -17.11 24.48 -10.78
N THR A 30 -16.70 25.05 -9.66
CA THR A 30 -16.36 24.31 -8.44
C THR A 30 -17.63 23.68 -7.84
N ALA A 31 -18.75 24.41 -7.79
CA ALA A 31 -20.03 23.89 -7.31
C ALA A 31 -20.48 22.66 -8.12
N LYS A 32 -20.34 22.72 -9.46
CA LYS A 32 -20.67 21.58 -10.33
C LYS A 32 -19.78 20.36 -10.09
N GLN A 33 -18.49 20.57 -9.80
CA GLN A 33 -17.56 19.48 -9.46
C GLN A 33 -17.91 18.85 -8.11
N VAL A 34 -18.28 19.67 -7.11
CA VAL A 34 -18.75 19.17 -5.80
C VAL A 34 -20.00 18.31 -5.95
N GLU A 35 -20.97 18.77 -6.73
CA GLU A 35 -22.20 18.02 -7.02
C GLU A 35 -21.89 16.68 -7.72
N SER A 36 -21.02 16.72 -8.75
CA SER A 36 -20.62 15.51 -9.47
C SER A 36 -19.88 14.53 -8.54
N LEU A 37 -19.01 15.02 -7.65
CA LEU A 37 -18.31 14.19 -6.68
C LEU A 37 -19.26 13.60 -5.65
N GLN A 38 -20.22 14.39 -5.16
CA GLN A 38 -21.25 13.91 -4.23
C GLN A 38 -22.08 12.79 -4.85
N ASN A 39 -22.52 12.96 -6.10
CA ASN A 39 -23.31 11.94 -6.82
C ASN A 39 -22.49 10.66 -7.04
N GLY A 40 -21.22 10.78 -7.43
CA GLY A 40 -20.33 9.63 -7.60
C GLY A 40 -20.09 8.87 -6.29
N LEU A 41 -19.76 9.57 -5.20
CA LEU A 41 -19.60 8.98 -3.88
C LEU A 41 -20.92 8.38 -3.36
N PHE A 42 -22.04 9.02 -3.60
CA PHE A 42 -23.37 8.49 -3.24
C PHE A 42 -23.63 7.14 -3.95
N GLY A 43 -23.32 7.04 -5.24
CA GLY A 43 -23.42 5.77 -5.99
C GLY A 43 -22.61 4.65 -5.34
N LEU A 44 -21.35 4.90 -5.00
CA LEU A 44 -20.50 3.92 -4.33
C LEU A 44 -21.01 3.56 -2.92
N LEU A 45 -21.51 4.55 -2.17
CA LEU A 45 -22.03 4.39 -0.80
C LEU A 45 -23.40 3.72 -0.72
N GLN A 46 -24.10 3.51 -1.84
CA GLN A 46 -25.30 2.66 -1.87
C GLN A 46 -24.99 1.20 -1.57
N HIS A 47 -23.77 0.75 -1.90
CA HIS A 47 -23.35 -0.63 -1.75
C HIS A 47 -22.54 -0.88 -0.46
N LYS A 48 -21.97 0.17 0.13
CA LYS A 48 -21.16 0.10 1.35
C LYS A 48 -21.44 1.30 2.26
N LYS A 49 -21.35 1.13 3.58
CA LYS A 49 -21.53 2.23 4.54
C LYS A 49 -20.31 3.16 4.62
N LEU A 50 -19.17 2.69 4.14
CA LEU A 50 -17.88 3.35 4.19
C LEU A 50 -17.13 3.03 2.90
N ILE A 51 -16.51 4.03 2.29
CA ILE A 51 -15.56 3.90 1.17
C ILE A 51 -14.20 4.38 1.64
N LYS A 52 -13.19 3.54 1.48
CA LYS A 52 -11.80 3.87 1.78
C LYS A 52 -11.05 4.19 0.50
N MET A 53 -10.37 5.32 0.50
CA MET A 53 -9.45 5.75 -0.55
C MET A 53 -8.12 6.06 0.11
N GLY A 54 -7.03 5.52 -0.38
CA GLY A 54 -5.74 5.73 0.27
C GLY A 54 -4.55 5.33 -0.56
N LEU A 55 -3.38 5.38 0.08
CA LEU A 55 -2.11 4.98 -0.52
C LEU A 55 -1.68 3.61 -0.01
N LEU A 56 -1.20 2.81 -0.93
CA LEU A 56 -0.53 1.56 -0.66
C LEU A 56 0.77 1.54 -1.47
N GLU A 57 1.91 1.65 -0.79
CA GLU A 57 3.23 1.76 -1.43
C GLU A 57 3.31 2.83 -2.55
N GLY A 58 2.78 4.04 -2.25
CA GLY A 58 2.75 5.14 -3.20
C GLY A 58 1.66 5.04 -4.28
N THR A 59 0.96 3.92 -4.37
CA THR A 59 -0.11 3.68 -5.35
C THR A 59 -1.46 3.96 -4.73
N LEU A 60 -2.31 4.72 -5.43
CA LEU A 60 -3.68 4.99 -4.98
C LEU A 60 -4.52 3.71 -5.02
N PHE A 61 -5.30 3.47 -3.99
CA PHE A 61 -6.37 2.48 -3.99
C PHE A 61 -7.71 3.10 -3.59
N VAL A 62 -8.80 2.52 -4.08
CA VAL A 62 -10.16 2.77 -3.61
C VAL A 62 -10.82 1.42 -3.34
N GLU A 63 -11.10 1.13 -2.09
CA GLU A 63 -11.57 -0.18 -1.64
C GLU A 63 -10.61 -1.30 -2.09
N ASP A 64 -11.10 -2.25 -2.87
CA ASP A 64 -10.33 -3.39 -3.38
C ASP A 64 -9.65 -3.10 -4.74
N HIS A 65 -9.85 -1.88 -5.29
CA HIS A 65 -9.29 -1.51 -6.59
C HIS A 65 -8.00 -0.69 -6.41
N LEU A 66 -6.89 -1.24 -6.89
CA LEU A 66 -5.58 -0.59 -6.92
C LEU A 66 -5.32 -0.02 -8.32
N PHE A 67 -4.91 1.24 -8.38
CA PHE A 67 -4.61 1.93 -9.65
C PHE A 67 -3.17 1.65 -10.09
N MET A 68 -2.94 0.45 -10.65
CA MET A 68 -1.61 0.01 -11.11
C MET A 68 -1.25 0.54 -12.50
N ASP A 69 -2.27 0.90 -13.31
CA ASP A 69 -2.08 1.42 -14.67
C ASP A 69 -1.82 2.93 -14.63
N GLU A 70 -1.27 3.49 -15.72
CA GLU A 70 -1.12 4.93 -15.90
C GLU A 70 -2.50 5.62 -15.89
N PHE A 71 -2.92 6.03 -14.71
CA PHE A 71 -4.14 6.80 -14.51
C PHE A 71 -3.77 8.15 -13.86
N PRO A 72 -3.61 9.23 -14.66
CA PRO A 72 -3.08 10.51 -14.17
C PRO A 72 -3.80 11.08 -12.96
N ALA A 73 -5.12 10.91 -12.87
CA ALA A 73 -5.92 11.37 -11.74
C ALA A 73 -5.55 10.64 -10.44
N ALA A 74 -5.24 9.34 -10.51
CA ALA A 74 -4.79 8.59 -9.34
C ALA A 74 -3.42 9.05 -8.87
N ASN A 75 -2.49 9.29 -9.80
CA ASN A 75 -1.15 9.80 -9.48
C ASN A 75 -1.20 11.21 -8.85
N GLU A 76 -2.10 12.07 -9.32
CA GLU A 76 -2.33 13.40 -8.73
C GLU A 76 -2.83 13.29 -7.29
N LEU A 77 -3.77 12.39 -7.01
CA LEU A 77 -4.28 12.16 -5.65
C LEU A 77 -3.24 11.48 -4.75
N ALA A 78 -2.46 10.56 -5.29
CA ALA A 78 -1.35 9.93 -4.56
C ALA A 78 -0.34 11.00 -4.10
N THR A 79 0.13 11.84 -5.02
CA THR A 79 1.04 12.95 -4.72
C THR A 79 0.45 13.93 -3.69
N LEU A 80 -0.86 14.21 -3.78
CA LEU A 80 -1.53 15.04 -2.79
C LEU A 80 -1.47 14.42 -1.39
N LEU A 81 -1.86 13.16 -1.27
CA LEU A 81 -1.87 12.44 0.01
C LEU A 81 -0.48 12.39 0.62
N GLU A 82 0.55 12.05 -0.17
CA GLU A 82 1.95 12.05 0.26
C GLU A 82 2.41 13.43 0.74
N SER A 83 2.13 14.47 -0.04
CA SER A 83 2.53 15.86 0.30
C SER A 83 1.87 16.36 1.58
N ARG A 84 0.72 15.77 1.97
CA ARG A 84 -0.03 16.07 3.18
C ARG A 84 0.25 15.10 4.33
N GLU A 85 1.15 14.13 4.13
CA GLU A 85 1.44 13.09 5.12
C GLU A 85 0.16 12.35 5.57
N LEU A 86 -0.74 12.11 4.60
CA LEU A 86 -1.98 11.36 4.76
C LEU A 86 -1.84 10.00 4.09
N ILE A 87 -2.36 8.96 4.74
CA ILE A 87 -2.50 7.65 4.11
C ILE A 87 -3.82 7.50 3.35
N GLY A 88 -4.81 8.36 3.59
CA GLY A 88 -6.05 8.32 2.82
C GLY A 88 -7.19 9.14 3.38
N PHE A 89 -8.35 8.92 2.76
CA PHE A 89 -9.64 9.44 3.18
C PHE A 89 -10.66 8.30 3.34
N GLU A 90 -11.52 8.44 4.32
CA GLU A 90 -12.69 7.59 4.53
C GLU A 90 -13.95 8.42 4.29
N PHE A 91 -14.82 7.94 3.39
CA PHE A 91 -16.09 8.59 3.06
C PHE A 91 -17.24 7.73 3.60
N MET A 92 -18.14 8.33 4.38
CA MET A 92 -19.23 7.61 5.06
C MET A 92 -20.58 7.94 4.43
N ALA A 93 -21.51 7.01 4.52
CA ALA A 93 -22.88 7.19 4.06
C ALA A 93 -23.55 8.41 4.72
N GLY A 94 -24.31 9.17 3.95
CA GLY A 94 -24.94 10.44 4.37
C GLY A 94 -24.03 11.66 4.21
N LEU A 95 -22.96 11.56 3.45
CA LEU A 95 -22.05 12.63 3.08
C LEU A 95 -22.80 13.76 2.38
N SER A 96 -22.56 15.01 2.80
CA SER A 96 -23.17 16.21 2.26
C SER A 96 -22.23 16.98 1.31
N ALA A 97 -22.80 17.78 0.40
CA ALA A 97 -22.01 18.68 -0.45
C ALA A 97 -21.18 19.70 0.37
N VAL A 98 -21.70 20.11 1.52
CA VAL A 98 -21.01 21.05 2.43
C VAL A 98 -19.73 20.41 2.98
N GLU A 99 -19.76 19.14 3.36
CA GLU A 99 -18.57 18.44 3.86
C GLU A 99 -17.51 18.23 2.77
N ILE A 100 -17.95 17.93 1.54
CA ILE A 100 -17.03 17.87 0.38
C ILE A 100 -16.39 19.23 0.14
N GLN A 101 -17.20 20.30 0.18
CA GLN A 101 -16.70 21.67 0.01
C GLN A 101 -15.69 22.03 1.10
N SER A 102 -15.93 21.65 2.36
CA SER A 102 -14.99 21.86 3.47
C SER A 102 -13.68 21.13 3.27
N LEU A 103 -13.72 19.87 2.82
CA LEU A 103 -12.51 19.12 2.46
C LEU A 103 -11.71 19.83 1.36
N LEU A 104 -12.38 20.21 0.27
CA LEU A 104 -11.73 20.90 -0.85
C LEU A 104 -11.12 22.24 -0.43
N ASN A 105 -11.85 23.01 0.40
CA ASN A 105 -11.36 24.27 0.96
C ASN A 105 -10.11 24.07 1.80
N LEU A 106 -10.10 23.07 2.65
CA LEU A 106 -8.97 22.75 3.52
C LEU A 106 -7.74 22.33 2.69
N ILE A 107 -7.94 21.53 1.66
CA ILE A 107 -6.87 21.14 0.71
C ILE A 107 -6.30 22.39 0.04
N HIS A 108 -7.16 23.31 -0.42
CA HIS A 108 -6.75 24.54 -1.09
C HIS A 108 -6.02 25.51 -0.18
N ALA A 109 -6.53 25.70 1.06
CA ALA A 109 -5.95 26.58 2.06
C ALA A 109 -4.61 26.10 2.63
N GLY A 110 -4.21 24.89 2.31
CA GLY A 110 -2.96 24.33 2.83
C GLY A 110 -3.06 23.68 4.21
N GLY A 111 -4.22 23.44 4.73
CA GLY A 111 -4.69 22.96 6.04
C GLY A 111 -3.84 22.07 6.95
N GLY A 112 -2.52 22.16 6.88
CA GLY A 112 -1.62 21.32 7.70
C GLY A 112 -1.22 20.01 7.01
N LYS A 113 -0.60 19.13 7.79
CA LYS A 113 -0.14 17.80 7.39
C LYS A 113 -0.47 16.79 8.47
N GLY A 114 -0.55 15.51 8.09
CA GLY A 114 -0.75 14.42 9.03
C GLY A 114 -1.97 14.65 9.93
N GLN A 115 -1.77 14.51 11.24
CA GLN A 115 -2.83 14.67 12.23
C GLN A 115 -3.39 16.09 12.28
N ASP A 116 -2.57 17.14 12.06
CA ASP A 116 -3.04 18.52 12.02
C ASP A 116 -4.10 18.74 10.93
N PHE A 117 -3.92 18.08 9.76
CA PHE A 117 -4.92 18.12 8.68
C PHE A 117 -6.22 17.42 9.09
N ALA A 118 -6.11 16.25 9.72
CA ALA A 118 -7.27 15.48 10.19
C ALA A 118 -8.06 16.26 11.24
N ASP A 119 -7.38 16.87 12.20
CA ASP A 119 -7.99 17.69 13.26
C ASP A 119 -8.62 18.98 12.70
N ALA A 120 -7.95 19.62 11.74
CA ALA A 120 -8.50 20.80 11.07
C ALA A 120 -9.79 20.46 10.29
N LEU A 121 -9.84 19.30 9.62
CA LEU A 121 -11.03 18.84 8.92
C LEU A 121 -12.18 18.56 9.89
N ALA A 122 -11.89 17.86 11.00
CA ALA A 122 -12.87 17.55 12.04
C ALA A 122 -13.41 18.83 12.71
N SER A 123 -12.55 19.84 12.97
CA SER A 123 -12.92 21.10 13.60
C SER A 123 -13.90 21.94 12.77
N GLN A 124 -13.93 21.74 11.43
CA GLN A 124 -14.90 22.37 10.53
C GLN A 124 -16.29 21.71 10.58
N GLY A 125 -16.51 20.75 11.47
CA GLY A 125 -17.78 20.06 11.63
C GLY A 125 -18.02 18.96 10.59
N VAL A 126 -16.98 18.56 9.85
CA VAL A 126 -17.04 17.44 8.90
C VAL A 126 -17.10 16.12 9.68
N LYS A 127 -18.17 15.37 9.51
CA LYS A 127 -18.42 14.11 10.25
C LYS A 127 -18.42 12.87 9.35
N LYS A 128 -18.62 13.07 8.05
CA LYS A 128 -18.77 11.99 7.08
C LYS A 128 -17.57 11.83 6.16
N ILE A 129 -16.55 12.66 6.35
CA ILE A 129 -15.24 12.49 5.73
C ILE A 129 -14.22 12.48 6.84
N ARG A 130 -13.37 11.46 6.87
CA ARG A 130 -12.24 11.38 7.78
C ARG A 130 -10.95 11.36 6.98
N ALA A 131 -10.02 12.25 7.30
CA ALA A 131 -8.64 12.14 6.83
C ALA A 131 -7.88 11.20 7.76
N VAL A 132 -7.11 10.28 7.19
CA VAL A 132 -6.30 9.32 7.94
C VAL A 132 -4.85 9.75 7.80
N ALA A 133 -4.25 10.18 8.90
CA ALA A 133 -2.86 10.61 8.95
C ALA A 133 -1.89 9.43 8.96
N ALA A 134 -0.68 9.65 8.47
CA ALA A 134 0.37 8.63 8.52
C ALA A 134 0.79 8.27 9.96
N GLU A 135 0.62 9.22 10.91
CA GLU A 135 0.95 9.03 12.33
C GLU A 135 -0.09 8.20 13.10
N ASP A 136 -1.30 8.02 12.58
CA ASP A 136 -2.30 7.10 13.15
C ASP A 136 -1.88 5.59 13.03
N GLU A 137 -0.70 5.33 12.47
CA GLU A 137 -0.10 3.98 12.38
C GLU A 137 0.73 3.62 13.63
N ASP A 138 0.37 4.07 14.81
CA ASP A 138 1.14 3.75 16.05
C ASP A 138 0.97 2.30 16.53
N ASP A 139 0.24 1.49 15.80
CA ASP A 139 0.14 0.06 16.02
C ASP A 139 1.17 -0.69 15.19
N ASP A 140 2.28 -1.10 15.85
CA ASP A 140 3.35 -1.92 15.27
C ASP A 140 2.87 -3.28 14.71
N GLN A 141 1.60 -3.62 14.93
CA GLN A 141 0.96 -4.84 14.47
C GLN A 141 0.09 -4.62 13.20
N LYS A 142 0.03 -3.40 12.62
CA LYS A 142 -0.73 -3.22 11.38
C LYS A 142 -0.08 -3.93 10.19
N PRO A 143 -0.84 -4.66 9.38
CA PRO A 143 -0.29 -5.46 8.27
C PRO A 143 0.63 -4.69 7.34
N ARG A 144 0.26 -3.46 6.99
CA ARG A 144 1.04 -2.58 6.12
C ARG A 144 2.41 -2.22 6.72
N LYS A 145 2.44 -1.87 8.01
CA LYS A 145 3.69 -1.50 8.70
C LYS A 145 4.63 -2.68 8.82
N VAL A 146 4.10 -3.86 9.16
CA VAL A 146 4.87 -5.09 9.22
C VAL A 146 5.40 -5.48 7.84
N TYR A 147 4.59 -5.35 6.79
CA TYR A 147 5.00 -5.63 5.42
C TYR A 147 6.13 -4.69 4.96
N ARG A 148 6.02 -3.37 5.18
CA ARG A 148 7.09 -2.41 4.90
C ARG A 148 8.35 -2.69 5.69
N LYS A 149 8.22 -3.06 6.97
CA LYS A 149 9.35 -3.45 7.79
C LYS A 149 10.04 -4.69 7.22
N ALA A 150 9.29 -5.67 6.73
CA ALA A 150 9.83 -6.85 6.07
C ALA A 150 10.63 -6.48 4.81
N LEU A 151 10.11 -5.58 3.97
CA LEU A 151 10.84 -5.08 2.79
C LEU A 151 12.17 -4.43 3.16
N LYS A 152 12.17 -3.55 4.17
CA LYS A 152 13.40 -2.88 4.64
C LYS A 152 14.42 -3.87 5.20
N VAL A 153 13.97 -4.86 5.98
CA VAL A 153 14.83 -5.89 6.56
C VAL A 153 15.46 -6.74 5.46
N VAL A 154 14.67 -7.16 4.46
CA VAL A 154 15.20 -7.92 3.32
C VAL A 154 16.22 -7.10 2.54
N ASP A 155 15.89 -5.83 2.20
CA ASP A 155 16.81 -4.95 1.50
C ASP A 155 18.14 -4.79 2.25
N GLN A 156 18.10 -4.56 3.56
CA GLN A 156 19.29 -4.45 4.40
C GLN A 156 20.12 -5.75 4.40
N ILE A 157 19.49 -6.90 4.56
CA ILE A 157 20.16 -8.22 4.53
C ILE A 157 20.86 -8.43 3.18
N PHE A 158 20.20 -8.09 2.07
CA PHE A 158 20.79 -8.22 0.75
C PHE A 158 21.97 -7.26 0.55
N GLN A 159 21.92 -6.05 1.09
CA GLN A 159 23.02 -5.10 1.06
C GLN A 159 24.22 -5.59 1.90
N ASP A 160 23.99 -6.05 3.13
CA ASP A 160 25.03 -6.57 4.02
C ASP A 160 25.77 -7.73 3.35
N VAL A 161 25.04 -8.69 2.78
CA VAL A 161 25.64 -9.83 2.07
C VAL A 161 26.44 -9.39 0.84
N ARG A 162 25.96 -8.37 0.10
CA ARG A 162 26.72 -7.79 -1.03
C ARG A 162 28.05 -7.19 -0.59
N MET A 163 28.05 -6.55 0.58
CA MET A 163 29.26 -5.95 1.16
C MET A 163 30.18 -6.99 1.81
N GLY A 164 29.75 -8.25 1.91
CA GLY A 164 30.47 -9.32 2.58
C GLY A 164 30.32 -9.28 4.11
N GLU A 165 29.34 -8.56 4.61
CA GLU A 165 29.00 -8.48 6.02
C GLU A 165 28.05 -9.61 6.42
N ILE A 166 28.03 -9.94 7.72
CA ILE A 166 27.12 -10.93 8.29
C ILE A 166 25.84 -10.22 8.72
N PRO A 167 24.69 -10.45 8.05
CA PRO A 167 23.45 -9.76 8.38
C PRO A 167 22.92 -10.17 9.76
N SER A 168 22.20 -9.25 10.41
CA SER A 168 21.52 -9.52 11.67
C SER A 168 20.33 -10.48 11.46
N SER A 169 20.38 -11.63 12.11
CA SER A 169 19.26 -12.59 12.10
C SER A 169 18.07 -12.15 12.94
N ASP A 170 18.28 -11.30 13.96
CA ASP A 170 17.26 -10.94 14.94
C ASP A 170 16.13 -10.14 14.33
N GLU A 171 16.45 -9.20 13.43
CA GLU A 171 15.44 -8.39 12.74
C GLU A 171 14.59 -9.25 11.79
N ALA A 172 15.22 -10.17 11.05
CA ALA A 172 14.50 -11.11 10.20
C ALA A 172 13.55 -12.01 11.01
N ILE A 173 14.03 -12.54 12.15
CA ILE A 173 13.21 -13.36 13.05
C ILE A 173 12.03 -12.56 13.58
N ASN A 174 12.24 -11.32 14.02
CA ASN A 174 11.20 -10.49 14.61
C ASN A 174 10.13 -10.11 13.57
N VAL A 175 10.53 -9.75 12.35
CA VAL A 175 9.57 -9.41 11.32
C VAL A 175 8.77 -10.63 10.87
N VAL A 176 9.38 -11.80 10.74
CA VAL A 176 8.68 -13.05 10.41
C VAL A 176 7.68 -13.44 11.51
N LYS A 177 8.02 -13.26 12.79
CA LYS A 177 7.09 -13.48 13.91
C LYS A 177 5.87 -12.57 13.79
N SER A 178 6.08 -11.28 13.51
CA SER A 178 4.99 -10.32 13.31
C SER A 178 4.13 -10.69 12.10
N MET A 179 4.72 -11.10 10.99
CA MET A 179 4.01 -11.58 9.80
C MET A 179 3.19 -12.84 10.11
N ALA A 180 3.77 -13.81 10.83
CA ALA A 180 3.08 -15.03 11.23
C ALA A 180 1.86 -14.74 12.14
N GLN A 181 1.96 -13.77 13.03
CA GLN A 181 0.86 -13.34 13.88
C GLN A 181 -0.25 -12.68 13.04
N LEU A 182 0.10 -11.80 12.11
CA LEU A 182 -0.86 -11.12 11.24
C LEU A 182 -1.57 -12.07 10.27
N THR A 183 -0.91 -13.14 9.83
CA THR A 183 -1.59 -14.18 9.03
C THR A 183 -2.69 -14.92 9.82
N MET A 184 -2.72 -14.81 11.16
CA MET A 184 -3.81 -15.31 11.99
C MET A 184 -4.92 -14.29 12.19
N THR A 185 -4.54 -13.04 12.49
CA THR A 185 -5.50 -11.98 12.88
C THR A 185 -6.11 -11.29 11.68
N GLU A 186 -5.31 -11.06 10.63
CA GLU A 186 -5.69 -10.32 9.43
C GLU A 186 -5.21 -10.98 8.12
N PRO A 187 -5.60 -12.24 7.85
CA PRO A 187 -5.08 -13.01 6.72
C PRO A 187 -5.37 -12.35 5.38
N HIS A 188 -6.55 -11.73 5.21
CA HIS A 188 -6.93 -11.06 3.97
C HIS A 188 -6.09 -9.82 3.68
N ALA A 189 -5.74 -9.04 4.70
CA ALA A 189 -4.90 -7.87 4.54
C ALA A 189 -3.47 -8.25 4.14
N MET A 190 -2.88 -9.26 4.79
CA MET A 190 -1.55 -9.77 4.43
C MET A 190 -1.51 -10.35 3.02
N MET A 191 -2.53 -11.10 2.62
CA MET A 191 -2.64 -11.64 1.25
C MET A 191 -2.79 -10.53 0.21
N ALA A 192 -3.60 -9.50 0.47
CA ALA A 192 -3.75 -8.36 -0.43
C ALA A 192 -2.42 -7.63 -0.64
N LEU A 193 -1.65 -7.39 0.44
CA LEU A 193 -0.32 -6.79 0.36
C LEU A 193 0.65 -7.61 -0.49
N SER A 194 0.61 -8.95 -0.37
CA SER A 194 1.49 -9.83 -1.16
C SER A 194 1.17 -9.87 -2.66
N MET A 195 -0.01 -9.39 -3.07
CA MET A 195 -0.41 -9.31 -4.48
C MET A 195 0.04 -8.01 -5.15
N LEU A 196 0.58 -7.05 -4.39
CA LEU A 196 1.08 -5.81 -4.95
C LEU A 196 2.36 -6.07 -5.75
N LYS A 197 2.39 -5.52 -6.96
CA LYS A 197 3.58 -5.58 -7.82
C LYS A 197 4.35 -4.26 -7.65
N ASP A 198 5.50 -4.33 -7.04
CA ASP A 198 6.48 -3.25 -7.08
C ASP A 198 7.51 -3.59 -8.18
N TYR A 199 7.55 -2.77 -9.23
CA TYR A 199 8.46 -2.99 -10.37
C TYR A 199 9.89 -2.59 -10.04
N ASP A 200 10.09 -1.62 -9.17
CA ASP A 200 11.43 -1.09 -8.84
C ASP A 200 12.17 -1.97 -7.83
N ASN A 201 11.45 -2.71 -6.96
CA ASN A 201 12.01 -3.58 -5.92
C ASN A 201 11.57 -5.04 -6.06
N TYR A 202 11.48 -5.54 -7.28
CA TYR A 202 10.93 -6.87 -7.58
C TYR A 202 11.52 -8.01 -6.72
N THR A 203 12.84 -8.03 -6.52
CA THR A 203 13.50 -9.11 -5.77
C THR A 203 13.10 -9.12 -4.29
N PHE A 204 13.04 -7.96 -3.65
CA PHE A 204 12.70 -7.86 -2.22
C PHE A 204 11.22 -8.10 -1.99
N THR A 205 10.37 -7.51 -2.86
CA THR A 205 8.93 -7.74 -2.86
C THR A 205 8.61 -9.22 -3.05
N HIS A 206 9.30 -9.90 -3.99
CA HIS A 206 9.16 -11.33 -4.21
C HIS A 206 9.49 -12.15 -2.95
N SER A 207 10.61 -11.88 -2.29
CA SER A 207 11.02 -12.59 -1.07
C SER A 207 10.01 -12.41 0.06
N VAL A 208 9.52 -11.19 0.29
CA VAL A 208 8.47 -10.91 1.29
C VAL A 208 7.17 -11.63 0.93
N ASN A 209 6.74 -11.58 -0.33
CA ASN A 209 5.51 -12.24 -0.79
C ASN A 209 5.58 -13.75 -0.65
N VAL A 210 6.71 -14.37 -1.00
CA VAL A 210 6.92 -15.81 -0.78
C VAL A 210 6.82 -16.16 0.69
N SER A 211 7.40 -15.34 1.59
CA SER A 211 7.29 -15.55 3.03
C SER A 211 5.84 -15.44 3.53
N VAL A 212 5.09 -14.43 3.09
CA VAL A 212 3.66 -14.26 3.45
C VAL A 212 2.84 -15.47 2.99
N LEU A 213 3.01 -15.89 1.74
CA LEU A 213 2.28 -17.04 1.19
C LEU A 213 2.66 -18.34 1.90
N ALA A 214 3.94 -18.55 2.19
CA ALA A 214 4.43 -19.71 2.93
C ALA A 214 3.81 -19.77 4.34
N LEU A 215 3.76 -18.64 5.06
CA LEU A 215 3.12 -18.54 6.36
C LEU A 215 1.62 -18.84 6.31
N ALA A 216 0.91 -18.33 5.30
CA ALA A 216 -0.51 -18.60 5.11
C ALA A 216 -0.79 -20.09 4.85
N VAL A 217 0.01 -20.73 3.97
CA VAL A 217 -0.07 -22.17 3.70
C VAL A 217 0.31 -22.97 4.95
N GLY A 218 1.38 -22.62 5.62
CA GLY A 218 1.83 -23.28 6.84
C GLY A 218 0.76 -23.27 7.96
N ARG A 219 0.05 -22.15 8.10
CA ARG A 219 -1.11 -22.06 9.02
C ARG A 219 -2.25 -22.98 8.61
N ALA A 220 -2.61 -22.99 7.32
CA ALA A 220 -3.64 -23.88 6.81
C ALA A 220 -3.29 -25.36 7.03
N CYS A 221 -1.99 -25.69 7.05
CA CYS A 221 -1.47 -27.04 7.38
C CYS A 221 -1.30 -27.28 8.89
N ASN A 222 -1.72 -26.37 9.77
CA ASN A 222 -1.59 -26.45 11.22
C ASN A 222 -0.14 -26.62 11.71
N LEU A 223 0.82 -25.98 11.08
CA LEU A 223 2.21 -25.97 11.54
C LEU A 223 2.31 -25.23 12.88
N THR A 224 3.25 -25.68 13.72
CA THR A 224 3.57 -25.01 15.00
C THR A 224 4.24 -23.65 14.75
N ASP A 225 4.27 -22.77 15.76
CA ASP A 225 4.87 -21.45 15.64
C ASP A 225 6.38 -21.52 15.30
N GLU A 226 7.11 -22.51 15.80
CA GLU A 226 8.52 -22.74 15.46
C GLU A 226 8.69 -23.18 13.99
N GLN A 227 7.80 -24.05 13.51
CA GLN A 227 7.79 -24.45 12.09
C GLN A 227 7.43 -23.29 11.18
N LEU A 228 6.46 -22.47 11.57
CA LEU A 228 6.08 -21.26 10.83
C LEU A 228 7.21 -20.24 10.78
N LYS A 229 7.90 -20.03 11.89
CA LYS A 229 9.09 -19.18 11.93
C LYS A 229 10.16 -19.66 10.95
N THR A 230 10.46 -20.95 10.96
CA THR A 230 11.44 -21.54 10.04
C THR A 230 10.98 -21.41 8.58
N LEU A 231 9.71 -21.70 8.30
CA LEU A 231 9.12 -21.60 6.97
C LEU A 231 9.10 -20.14 6.45
N GLY A 232 8.72 -19.20 7.31
CA GLY A 232 8.71 -17.78 6.96
C GLY A 232 10.12 -17.24 6.70
N LEU A 233 11.12 -17.60 7.51
CA LEU A 233 12.51 -17.24 7.27
C LEU A 233 13.03 -17.86 5.97
N GLY A 234 12.74 -19.14 5.72
CA GLY A 234 13.09 -19.80 4.47
C GLY A 234 12.51 -19.06 3.27
N GLY A 235 11.22 -18.70 3.31
CA GLY A 235 10.58 -17.90 2.25
C GLY A 235 11.21 -16.52 2.08
N LEU A 236 11.55 -15.84 3.19
CA LEU A 236 12.14 -14.50 3.18
C LEU A 236 13.55 -14.48 2.56
N LEU A 237 14.33 -15.52 2.78
CA LEU A 237 15.77 -15.56 2.45
C LEU A 237 16.10 -16.51 1.28
N HIS A 238 15.10 -17.21 0.70
CA HIS A 238 15.33 -18.26 -0.31
C HIS A 238 16.16 -17.82 -1.52
N ASP A 239 16.07 -16.55 -1.88
CA ASP A 239 16.76 -15.96 -3.04
C ASP A 239 18.09 -15.30 -2.71
N LEU A 240 18.50 -15.26 -1.45
CA LEU A 240 19.73 -14.60 -0.99
C LEU A 240 20.98 -15.13 -1.72
N GLY A 241 21.01 -16.41 -2.02
CA GLY A 241 22.11 -17.07 -2.75
C GLY A 241 22.31 -16.52 -4.18
N LYS A 242 21.28 -15.96 -4.80
CA LYS A 242 21.38 -15.35 -6.15
C LYS A 242 22.36 -14.19 -6.20
N LEU A 243 22.67 -13.54 -5.07
CA LEU A 243 23.67 -12.47 -5.01
C LEU A 243 25.11 -12.93 -5.35
N ARG A 244 25.36 -14.22 -5.27
CA ARG A 244 26.66 -14.82 -5.61
C ARG A 244 26.75 -15.26 -7.08
N ILE A 245 25.68 -15.13 -7.84
CA ILE A 245 25.62 -15.52 -9.25
C ILE A 245 25.77 -14.26 -10.09
N ASP A 246 26.55 -14.39 -11.18
CA ASP A 246 26.72 -13.32 -12.15
C ASP A 246 25.34 -12.91 -12.74
N VAL A 247 25.08 -11.60 -12.81
CA VAL A 247 23.84 -11.03 -13.32
C VAL A 247 23.55 -11.50 -14.74
N ASP A 248 24.59 -11.64 -15.57
CA ASP A 248 24.47 -12.10 -16.95
C ASP A 248 23.95 -13.54 -17.05
N ILE A 249 24.15 -14.35 -16.02
CA ILE A 249 23.62 -15.71 -15.92
C ILE A 249 22.13 -15.67 -15.51
N ILE A 250 21.79 -14.83 -14.55
CA ILE A 250 20.42 -14.72 -14.01
C ILE A 250 19.46 -14.08 -15.04
N THR A 251 19.92 -13.07 -15.75
CA THR A 251 19.11 -12.30 -16.70
C THR A 251 19.11 -12.85 -18.12
N LYS A 252 19.88 -13.91 -18.40
CA LYS A 252 19.99 -14.51 -19.72
C LYS A 252 18.63 -14.98 -20.24
N PRO A 253 18.20 -14.50 -21.41
CA PRO A 253 16.99 -15.00 -22.04
C PRO A 253 17.12 -16.49 -22.44
N GLY A 254 16.13 -17.30 -22.08
CA GLY A 254 16.05 -18.72 -22.44
C GLY A 254 16.45 -19.66 -21.30
N ARG A 255 16.52 -20.98 -21.62
CA ARG A 255 16.88 -21.99 -20.61
C ARG A 255 18.35 -21.89 -20.22
N PRO A 256 18.70 -21.93 -18.92
CA PRO A 256 20.09 -22.01 -18.49
C PRO A 256 20.75 -23.29 -19.03
N ILE A 257 21.97 -23.19 -19.49
CA ILE A 257 22.78 -24.36 -19.84
C ILE A 257 23.10 -25.18 -18.59
N ASN A 258 23.32 -26.48 -18.74
CA ASN A 258 23.42 -27.44 -17.62
C ASN A 258 24.31 -27.02 -16.45
N LEU A 259 25.43 -26.34 -16.69
CA LEU A 259 26.31 -25.86 -15.64
C LEU A 259 25.72 -24.67 -14.85
N CYS A 260 25.04 -23.74 -15.52
CA CYS A 260 24.34 -22.63 -14.90
C CYS A 260 23.11 -23.10 -14.08
N PHE A 261 22.42 -24.15 -14.55
CA PHE A 261 21.29 -24.77 -13.85
C PHE A 261 21.73 -25.40 -12.51
N LEU A 262 22.87 -26.11 -12.50
CA LEU A 262 23.45 -26.67 -11.29
C LEU A 262 23.87 -25.58 -10.29
N LEU A 263 24.48 -24.48 -10.74
CA LEU A 263 24.85 -23.35 -9.87
C LEU A 263 23.63 -22.69 -9.24
N VAL A 264 22.54 -22.48 -10.00
CA VAL A 264 21.30 -21.89 -9.47
C VAL A 264 20.63 -22.84 -8.49
N LEU A 265 20.59 -24.15 -8.75
CA LEU A 265 20.01 -25.15 -7.84
C LEU A 265 20.82 -25.33 -6.55
N CYS A 266 22.15 -25.29 -6.59
CA CYS A 266 22.99 -25.47 -5.40
C CYS A 266 22.94 -24.29 -4.43
N ILE A 267 22.38 -23.13 -4.83
CA ILE A 267 22.30 -21.92 -4.00
C ILE A 267 20.88 -21.75 -3.43
N GLN A 268 19.90 -22.55 -3.86
CA GLN A 268 18.51 -22.54 -3.35
C GLN A 268 18.30 -23.45 -2.12
N ILE A 269 19.38 -24.03 -1.56
CA ILE A 269 19.38 -24.79 -0.33
C ILE A 269 20.08 -23.95 0.75
#